data_e0f2b1be1d1fdac96e9724a37f831748
#
_entry.id   e0f2b1be1d1fdac96e9724a37f831748
#
_cell.length_a   1.000
_cell.length_b   1.000
_cell.length_c   1.000
_cell.angle_alpha   90.00
_cell.angle_beta   90.00
_cell.angle_gamma   90.00
#
_symmetry.space_group_name_H-M   'P 1'
#
loop_
_entity.id
_entity.type
_entity.pdbx_description
1 polymer ?
#
loop_
_entity_poly.entity_id
_entity_poly.type
_entity_poly.pdbx_seq_one_letter_code
_entity_poly.pdbx_strand_id
1 'polypeptide(L)'
;MKLFTMKSINFKLFFLVAVFFIYSFGKNEVDLIVINAKIYTVDNNFSIAKSMAIKNGQIIDIDVKNLDSKYTSTKIVDLNGETIIPGIIDSHCHFYNLGLDQQVVDLRDTKSFDEIIQRLKNYELNNETDVILGRGWDQNDWAKKSFPINKKLNEEFKDKLVVLERIDGHAYIVNDNVLKLAGIDKNTLVRGG
;
A
#
# COMPACT_ATOMS: atom_id res chain seq x y z
N MET A 1 -75.77 -27.87 -38.83
CA MET A 1 -74.99 -26.63 -38.54
C MET A 1 -74.40 -26.79 -37.15
N LYS A 2 -73.09 -27.20 -37.06
CA LYS A 2 -72.41 -27.42 -35.74
C LYS A 2 -71.75 -26.12 -35.35
N LEU A 3 -72.20 -25.52 -34.26
CA LEU A 3 -71.47 -24.39 -33.59
C LEU A 3 -70.15 -24.86 -33.01
N PHE A 4 -69.07 -24.23 -33.46
CA PHE A 4 -67.77 -24.37 -32.81
C PHE A 4 -67.78 -23.53 -31.53
N THR A 5 -67.72 -24.17 -30.37
CA THR A 5 -67.44 -23.50 -29.07
C THR A 5 -65.96 -23.21 -28.94
N MET A 6 -65.59 -21.95 -28.98
CA MET A 6 -64.23 -21.49 -28.63
C MET A 6 -63.93 -21.85 -27.14
N LYS A 7 -63.02 -22.77 -26.95
CA LYS A 7 -62.46 -23.04 -25.60
C LYS A 7 -61.80 -21.75 -25.09
N SER A 8 -62.20 -21.30 -23.92
CA SER A 8 -61.57 -20.20 -23.19
C SER A 8 -60.11 -20.52 -22.96
N ILE A 9 -59.22 -19.82 -23.62
CA ILE A 9 -57.80 -19.86 -23.33
C ILE A 9 -57.64 -19.36 -21.92
N ASN A 10 -57.02 -20.19 -21.05
CA ASN A 10 -56.87 -19.95 -19.62
C ASN A 10 -56.15 -18.62 -19.40
N PHE A 11 -56.89 -17.59 -19.03
CA PHE A 11 -56.39 -16.23 -18.69
C PHE A 11 -55.29 -16.28 -17.64
N LYS A 12 -55.31 -17.31 -16.76
CA LYS A 12 -54.23 -17.57 -15.77
C LYS A 12 -52.89 -17.94 -16.41
N LEU A 13 -52.91 -18.70 -17.54
CA LEU A 13 -51.68 -19.09 -18.23
C LEU A 13 -51.05 -17.89 -18.96
N PHE A 14 -51.88 -17.02 -19.53
CA PHE A 14 -51.43 -15.79 -20.20
C PHE A 14 -50.82 -14.80 -19.16
N PHE A 15 -51.46 -14.69 -17.99
CA PHE A 15 -50.93 -13.84 -16.89
C PHE A 15 -49.62 -14.39 -16.32
N LEU A 16 -49.48 -15.72 -16.19
CA LEU A 16 -48.25 -16.36 -15.71
C LEU A 16 -47.08 -16.17 -16.66
N VAL A 17 -47.32 -16.28 -17.96
CA VAL A 17 -46.31 -16.04 -19.02
C VAL A 17 -45.91 -14.56 -19.08
N ALA A 18 -46.89 -13.63 -18.96
CA ALA A 18 -46.60 -12.19 -18.93
C ALA A 18 -45.78 -11.79 -17.68
N VAL A 19 -46.09 -12.36 -16.50
CA VAL A 19 -45.30 -12.12 -15.28
C VAL A 19 -43.90 -12.69 -15.41
N PHE A 20 -43.71 -13.86 -16.02
CA PHE A 20 -42.39 -14.44 -16.29
C PHE A 20 -41.55 -13.58 -17.23
N PHE A 21 -42.17 -12.95 -18.24
CA PHE A 21 -41.47 -12.03 -19.14
C PHE A 21 -41.09 -10.70 -18.50
N ILE A 22 -41.84 -10.21 -17.52
CA ILE A 22 -41.52 -8.97 -16.79
C ILE A 22 -40.33 -9.17 -15.86
N TYR A 23 -40.17 -10.35 -15.26
CA TYR A 23 -39.00 -10.69 -14.42
C TYR A 23 -37.72 -10.89 -15.22
N SER A 24 -37.77 -11.11 -16.52
CA SER A 24 -36.62 -11.36 -17.40
C SER A 24 -35.89 -10.08 -17.86
N PHE A 25 -36.42 -8.88 -17.59
CA PHE A 25 -35.84 -7.59 -18.02
C PHE A 25 -35.26 -6.73 -16.88
N GLY A 26 -35.14 -7.29 -15.68
CA GLY A 26 -34.47 -6.58 -14.57
C GLY A 26 -32.97 -6.46 -14.82
N LYS A 27 -32.42 -5.24 -14.66
CA LYS A 27 -30.95 -5.05 -14.63
C LYS A 27 -30.39 -5.81 -13.42
N ASN A 28 -29.22 -6.39 -13.59
CA ASN A 28 -28.52 -7.03 -12.49
C ASN A 28 -27.96 -5.96 -11.55
N GLU A 29 -28.31 -6.03 -10.28
CA GLU A 29 -27.76 -5.13 -9.27
C GLU A 29 -26.32 -5.53 -8.93
N VAL A 30 -25.43 -4.53 -8.91
CA VAL A 30 -23.99 -4.66 -8.58
C VAL A 30 -23.58 -3.59 -7.58
N ASP A 31 -22.48 -3.84 -6.87
CA ASP A 31 -22.03 -2.94 -5.80
C ASP A 31 -21.35 -1.68 -6.36
N LEU A 32 -20.65 -1.82 -7.48
CA LEU A 32 -19.88 -0.75 -8.10
C LEU A 32 -19.83 -0.93 -9.62
N ILE A 33 -20.02 0.17 -10.32
CA ILE A 33 -19.73 0.29 -11.74
C ILE A 33 -18.61 1.30 -11.93
N VAL A 34 -17.59 0.93 -12.69
CA VAL A 34 -16.51 1.83 -13.12
C VAL A 34 -16.66 2.09 -14.62
N ILE A 35 -16.58 3.35 -15.02
CA ILE A 35 -16.69 3.82 -16.39
C ILE A 35 -15.54 4.76 -16.76
N ASN A 36 -15.35 4.97 -18.07
CA ASN A 36 -14.35 5.89 -18.63
C ASN A 36 -12.93 5.65 -18.08
N ALA A 37 -12.56 4.40 -17.85
CA ALA A 37 -11.25 4.00 -17.37
C ALA A 37 -10.34 3.51 -18.52
N LYS A 38 -9.03 3.41 -18.25
CA LYS A 38 -8.07 2.65 -19.05
C LYS A 38 -7.64 1.43 -18.24
N ILE A 39 -8.35 0.32 -18.40
CA ILE A 39 -8.17 -0.90 -17.59
C ILE A 39 -7.26 -1.86 -18.34
N TYR A 40 -6.06 -2.08 -17.84
CA TYR A 40 -5.18 -3.14 -18.32
C TYR A 40 -5.62 -4.47 -17.72
N THR A 41 -6.20 -5.35 -18.54
CA THR A 41 -6.75 -6.63 -18.07
C THR A 41 -5.67 -7.66 -17.75
N VAL A 42 -4.47 -7.48 -18.33
CA VAL A 42 -3.33 -8.41 -18.24
C VAL A 42 -3.74 -9.83 -18.62
N ASP A 43 -4.70 -9.96 -19.54
CA ASP A 43 -5.05 -11.22 -20.20
C ASP A 43 -3.98 -11.61 -21.24
N ASN A 44 -4.14 -12.76 -21.88
CA ASN A 44 -3.18 -13.25 -22.87
C ASN A 44 -2.98 -12.30 -24.08
N ASN A 45 -3.93 -11.40 -24.32
CA ASN A 45 -3.89 -10.43 -25.42
C ASN A 45 -3.47 -9.03 -24.95
N PHE A 46 -3.23 -8.83 -23.65
CA PHE A 46 -2.97 -7.53 -23.04
C PHE A 46 -4.06 -6.49 -23.37
N SER A 47 -5.31 -6.94 -23.32
CA SER A 47 -6.46 -6.14 -23.69
C SER A 47 -6.64 -4.93 -22.78
N ILE A 48 -7.20 -3.84 -23.36
CA ILE A 48 -7.55 -2.64 -22.62
C ILE A 48 -9.06 -2.49 -22.64
N ALA A 49 -9.67 -2.48 -21.44
CA ALA A 49 -11.10 -2.26 -21.25
C ALA A 49 -11.37 -0.81 -20.78
N LYS A 50 -12.64 -0.38 -20.89
CA LYS A 50 -13.07 0.97 -20.50
C LYS A 50 -14.02 1.00 -19.32
N SER A 51 -14.58 -0.16 -18.96
CA SER A 51 -15.54 -0.28 -17.89
C SER A 51 -15.49 -1.63 -17.21
N MET A 52 -15.97 -1.70 -15.96
CA MET A 52 -16.16 -2.96 -15.24
C MET A 52 -17.33 -2.87 -14.26
N ALA A 53 -17.94 -4.02 -13.97
CA ALA A 53 -18.96 -4.20 -12.96
C ALA A 53 -18.44 -5.10 -11.85
N ILE A 54 -18.64 -4.70 -10.59
CA ILE A 54 -18.11 -5.38 -9.39
C ILE A 54 -19.28 -5.73 -8.47
N LYS A 55 -19.30 -6.98 -8.01
CA LYS A 55 -20.27 -7.48 -7.04
C LYS A 55 -19.56 -8.37 -6.00
N ASN A 56 -19.87 -8.17 -4.72
CA ASN A 56 -19.29 -8.93 -3.61
C ASN A 56 -17.74 -8.98 -3.66
N GLY A 57 -17.10 -7.85 -4.02
CA GLY A 57 -15.65 -7.75 -4.14
C GLY A 57 -15.04 -8.45 -5.36
N GLN A 58 -15.85 -8.99 -6.27
CA GLN A 58 -15.40 -9.66 -7.49
C GLN A 58 -15.77 -8.86 -8.74
N ILE A 59 -14.84 -8.80 -9.70
CA ILE A 59 -15.13 -8.28 -11.04
C ILE A 59 -15.97 -9.33 -11.76
N ILE A 60 -17.25 -9.01 -12.03
CA ILE A 60 -18.20 -9.95 -12.68
C ILE A 60 -18.33 -9.71 -14.17
N ASP A 61 -17.92 -8.54 -14.63
CA ASP A 61 -17.92 -8.21 -16.06
C ASP A 61 -16.92 -7.08 -16.34
N ILE A 62 -16.34 -7.10 -17.54
CA ILE A 62 -15.35 -6.13 -17.98
C ILE A 62 -15.60 -5.75 -19.43
N ASP A 63 -15.31 -4.49 -19.81
CA ASP A 63 -15.57 -3.88 -21.12
C ASP A 63 -17.03 -4.03 -21.59
N VAL A 64 -17.96 -3.78 -20.69
CA VAL A 64 -19.39 -4.06 -20.88
C VAL A 64 -19.99 -3.16 -21.95
N LYS A 65 -20.39 -3.77 -23.04
CA LYS A 65 -21.26 -3.11 -24.02
C LYS A 65 -22.66 -2.94 -23.41
N ASN A 66 -23.23 -1.73 -23.54
CA ASN A 66 -24.56 -1.41 -22.99
C ASN A 66 -24.66 -1.63 -21.46
N LEU A 67 -23.67 -1.15 -20.74
CA LEU A 67 -23.57 -1.25 -19.28
C LEU A 67 -24.90 -0.87 -18.59
N ASP A 68 -25.49 0.27 -19.01
CA ASP A 68 -26.76 0.80 -18.45
C ASP A 68 -27.99 -0.09 -18.66
N SER A 69 -27.95 -0.99 -19.63
CA SER A 69 -29.04 -1.95 -19.85
C SER A 69 -28.85 -3.24 -19.05
N LYS A 70 -27.62 -3.61 -18.77
CA LYS A 70 -27.25 -4.89 -18.14
C LYS A 70 -27.16 -4.81 -16.62
N TYR A 71 -26.66 -3.68 -16.10
CA TYR A 71 -26.39 -3.50 -14.69
C TYR A 71 -27.04 -2.23 -14.13
N THR A 72 -27.28 -2.24 -12.82
CA THR A 72 -27.62 -1.07 -12.01
C THR A 72 -26.77 -1.06 -10.74
N SER A 73 -26.36 0.13 -10.30
CA SER A 73 -25.64 0.31 -9.05
C SER A 73 -25.94 1.70 -8.49
N THR A 74 -25.94 1.83 -7.17
CA THR A 74 -25.98 3.12 -6.48
C THR A 74 -24.63 3.81 -6.48
N LYS A 75 -23.54 3.09 -6.80
CA LYS A 75 -22.17 3.62 -6.85
C LYS A 75 -21.61 3.47 -8.26
N ILE A 76 -21.52 4.60 -8.97
CA ILE A 76 -20.87 4.69 -10.28
C ILE A 76 -19.67 5.62 -10.14
N VAL A 77 -18.49 5.16 -10.57
CA VAL A 77 -17.25 5.93 -10.55
C VAL A 77 -16.79 6.17 -11.99
N ASP A 78 -16.78 7.43 -12.37
CA ASP A 78 -16.18 7.88 -13.62
C ASP A 78 -14.71 8.22 -13.37
N LEU A 79 -13.79 7.54 -14.04
CA LEU A 79 -12.36 7.72 -13.89
C LEU A 79 -11.74 8.70 -14.90
N ASN A 80 -12.54 9.29 -15.80
CA ASN A 80 -12.07 10.32 -16.73
C ASN A 80 -10.76 9.95 -17.47
N GLY A 81 -10.60 8.68 -17.83
CA GLY A 81 -9.43 8.15 -18.54
C GLY A 81 -8.28 7.69 -17.63
N GLU A 82 -8.42 7.75 -16.33
CA GLU A 82 -7.41 7.23 -15.41
C GLU A 82 -7.17 5.73 -15.61
N THR A 83 -5.96 5.31 -15.23
CA THR A 83 -5.49 3.94 -15.45
C THR A 83 -5.80 3.04 -14.25
N ILE A 84 -6.34 1.86 -14.55
CA ILE A 84 -6.48 0.75 -13.60
C ILE A 84 -5.55 -0.38 -14.04
N ILE A 85 -4.80 -0.93 -13.10
CA ILE A 85 -4.00 -2.14 -13.25
C ILE A 85 -4.37 -3.16 -12.17
N PRO A 86 -4.12 -4.46 -12.37
CA PRO A 86 -4.17 -5.44 -11.30
C PRO A 86 -3.26 -5.06 -10.14
N GLY A 87 -3.62 -5.46 -8.92
CA GLY A 87 -2.76 -5.26 -7.76
C GLY A 87 -1.37 -5.83 -7.98
N ILE A 88 -0.35 -5.07 -7.62
CA ILE A 88 1.04 -5.48 -7.78
C ILE A 88 1.38 -6.54 -6.72
N ILE A 89 2.02 -7.62 -7.16
CA ILE A 89 2.57 -8.67 -6.28
C ILE A 89 4.10 -8.55 -6.33
N ASP A 90 4.68 -8.14 -5.20
CA ASP A 90 6.13 -8.13 -5.04
C ASP A 90 6.59 -9.51 -4.58
N SER A 91 7.21 -10.27 -5.49
CA SER A 91 7.70 -11.63 -5.23
C SER A 91 9.06 -11.67 -4.54
N HIS A 92 9.73 -10.53 -4.40
CA HIS A 92 11.03 -10.41 -3.71
C HIS A 92 11.05 -9.13 -2.85
N CYS A 93 10.45 -9.20 -1.67
CA CYS A 93 10.41 -8.07 -0.74
C CYS A 93 11.09 -8.40 0.60
N HIS A 94 11.69 -7.39 1.20
CA HIS A 94 12.26 -7.46 2.55
C HIS A 94 11.24 -7.02 3.61
N PHE A 95 10.05 -7.64 3.59
CA PHE A 95 8.90 -7.21 4.40
C PHE A 95 9.18 -7.21 5.92
N TYR A 96 9.96 -8.19 6.41
CA TYR A 96 10.39 -8.24 7.81
C TYR A 96 11.25 -7.01 8.18
N ASN A 97 12.25 -6.69 7.33
CA ASN A 97 13.11 -5.54 7.56
C ASN A 97 12.33 -4.21 7.48
N LEU A 98 11.36 -4.10 6.57
CA LEU A 98 10.45 -2.95 6.52
C LEU A 98 9.70 -2.78 7.84
N GLY A 99 9.24 -3.88 8.46
CA GLY A 99 8.59 -3.85 9.77
C GLY A 99 9.53 -3.39 10.89
N LEU A 100 10.79 -3.82 10.87
CA LEU A 100 11.80 -3.36 11.82
C LEU A 100 12.14 -1.88 11.62
N ASP A 101 12.25 -1.42 10.38
CA ASP A 101 12.53 -0.01 10.05
C ASP A 101 11.44 0.94 10.57
N GLN A 102 10.20 0.47 10.75
CA GLN A 102 9.12 1.27 11.36
C GLN A 102 9.29 1.46 12.88
N GLN A 103 10.17 0.74 13.52
CA GLN A 103 10.40 0.79 14.98
C GLN A 103 11.63 1.64 15.35
N VAL A 104 12.33 2.16 14.36
CA VAL A 104 13.55 2.96 14.55
C VAL A 104 13.37 4.35 13.95
N VAL A 105 14.22 5.29 14.35
CA VAL A 105 14.20 6.65 13.77
C VAL A 105 14.68 6.61 12.33
N ASP A 106 13.85 7.06 11.41
CA ASP A 106 14.22 7.19 10.01
C ASP A 106 15.19 8.36 9.80
N LEU A 107 16.40 8.02 9.39
CA LEU A 107 17.49 8.98 9.15
C LEU A 107 17.81 9.18 7.67
N ARG A 108 17.00 8.58 6.77
CA ARG A 108 17.16 8.77 5.32
C ARG A 108 16.94 10.23 4.95
N ASP A 109 17.60 10.64 3.87
CA ASP A 109 17.50 11.98 3.29
C ASP A 109 17.93 13.14 4.20
N THR A 110 18.56 12.87 5.37
CA THR A 110 19.14 13.92 6.21
C THR A 110 20.28 14.63 5.48
N LYS A 111 20.34 15.96 5.65
CA LYS A 111 21.33 16.81 4.98
C LYS A 111 22.53 17.19 5.85
N SER A 112 22.49 16.81 7.12
CA SER A 112 23.58 17.04 8.08
C SER A 112 23.43 16.13 9.30
N PHE A 113 24.53 16.00 10.06
CA PHE A 113 24.49 15.33 11.36
C PHE A 113 23.64 16.08 12.38
N ASP A 114 23.52 17.41 12.26
CA ASP A 114 22.64 18.21 13.10
C ASP A 114 21.17 17.90 12.87
N GLU A 115 20.78 17.63 11.65
CA GLU A 115 19.41 17.18 11.34
C GLU A 115 19.12 15.82 11.98
N ILE A 116 20.09 14.90 11.98
CA ILE A 116 19.96 13.63 12.71
C ILE A 116 19.69 13.89 14.19
N ILE A 117 20.48 14.73 14.85
CA ILE A 117 20.28 15.08 16.26
C ILE A 117 18.87 15.62 16.51
N GLN A 118 18.34 16.47 15.63
CA GLN A 118 16.96 16.97 15.75
C GLN A 118 15.91 15.87 15.63
N ARG A 119 16.07 14.95 14.67
CA ARG A 119 15.15 13.79 14.54
C ARG A 119 15.15 12.90 15.77
N LEU A 120 16.34 12.64 16.34
CA LEU A 120 16.46 11.85 17.57
C LEU A 120 15.81 12.54 18.77
N LYS A 121 15.98 13.86 18.93
CA LYS A 121 15.32 14.65 19.99
C LYS A 121 13.78 14.62 19.83
N ASN A 122 13.29 14.81 18.62
CA ASN A 122 11.86 14.71 18.35
C ASN A 122 11.30 13.32 18.66
N TYR A 123 12.06 12.27 18.38
CA TYR A 123 11.68 10.91 18.73
C TYR A 123 11.63 10.73 20.27
N GLU A 124 12.65 11.18 21.00
CA GLU A 124 12.72 11.09 22.46
C GLU A 124 11.56 11.81 23.16
N LEU A 125 11.14 12.96 22.64
CA LEU A 125 9.99 13.72 23.18
C LEU A 125 8.66 12.95 23.12
N ASN A 126 8.53 12.01 22.17
CA ASN A 126 7.30 11.28 21.91
C ASN A 126 7.39 9.80 22.34
N ASN A 127 8.54 9.34 22.82
CA ASN A 127 8.78 7.95 23.17
C ASN A 127 9.59 7.84 24.46
N GLU A 128 9.01 7.23 25.47
CA GLU A 128 9.72 6.91 26.70
C GLU A 128 10.59 5.67 26.49
N THR A 129 11.88 5.86 26.23
CA THR A 129 12.82 4.77 25.94
C THR A 129 14.22 5.10 26.43
N ASP A 130 14.96 4.10 26.90
CA ASP A 130 16.37 4.21 27.26
C ASP A 130 17.30 3.95 26.07
N VAL A 131 16.75 3.41 24.97
CA VAL A 131 17.50 3.04 23.77
C VAL A 131 16.89 3.72 22.56
N ILE A 132 17.69 4.51 21.85
CA ILE A 132 17.31 5.16 20.60
C ILE A 132 18.04 4.46 19.45
N LEU A 133 17.29 3.81 18.60
CA LEU A 133 17.79 3.19 17.39
C LEU A 133 17.42 4.06 16.18
N GLY A 134 18.34 4.25 15.26
CA GLY A 134 18.07 4.97 14.02
C GLY A 134 18.77 4.31 12.84
N ARG A 135 18.23 4.47 11.63
CA ARG A 135 18.78 3.87 10.43
C ARG A 135 18.63 4.79 9.22
N GLY A 136 19.59 4.70 8.34
CA GLY A 136 19.46 5.26 7.00
C GLY A 136 20.29 6.53 6.75
N TRP A 137 21.15 6.96 7.68
CA TRP A 137 22.03 8.10 7.42
C TRP A 137 23.10 7.78 6.36
N ASP A 138 23.42 8.78 5.53
CA ASP A 138 24.56 8.71 4.63
C ASP A 138 25.26 10.09 4.58
N GLN A 139 26.54 10.14 4.98
CA GLN A 139 27.33 11.37 4.93
C GLN A 139 27.56 11.86 3.50
N ASN A 140 27.38 11.00 2.50
CA ASN A 140 27.51 11.40 1.09
C ASN A 140 26.42 12.37 0.64
N ASP A 141 25.26 12.38 1.33
CA ASP A 141 24.13 13.29 1.08
C ASP A 141 24.32 14.66 1.75
N TRP A 142 25.37 14.80 2.59
CA TRP A 142 25.62 16.04 3.33
C TRP A 142 26.56 16.98 2.58
N ALA A 143 26.46 18.27 2.89
CA ALA A 143 27.40 19.27 2.36
C ALA A 143 28.84 18.94 2.72
N LYS A 144 29.10 18.50 3.97
CA LYS A 144 30.38 17.96 4.42
C LYS A 144 30.36 16.43 4.38
N LYS A 145 30.95 15.86 3.35
CA LYS A 145 31.00 14.40 3.11
C LYS A 145 32.06 13.71 3.98
N SER A 146 31.92 13.79 5.29
CA SER A 146 32.84 13.13 6.23
C SER A 146 32.06 12.37 7.27
N PHE A 147 32.60 11.24 7.73
CA PHE A 147 32.02 10.49 8.83
C PHE A 147 31.85 11.40 10.06
N PRO A 148 30.69 11.35 10.72
CA PRO A 148 30.47 12.10 11.94
C PRO A 148 31.25 11.49 13.11
N ILE A 149 31.51 12.31 14.11
CA ILE A 149 32.02 11.85 15.41
C ILE A 149 30.91 11.88 16.44
N ASN A 150 31.00 11.03 17.45
CA ASN A 150 29.92 10.84 18.43
C ASN A 150 29.78 11.92 19.49
N LYS A 151 30.61 12.97 19.45
CA LYS A 151 30.63 14.03 20.47
C LYS A 151 29.26 14.60 20.76
N LYS A 152 28.50 14.97 19.72
CA LYS A 152 27.12 15.50 19.88
C LYS A 152 26.15 14.48 20.47
N LEU A 153 26.27 13.19 20.12
CA LEU A 153 25.47 12.14 20.75
C LEU A 153 25.75 12.05 22.27
N ASN A 154 27.01 12.14 22.66
CA ASN A 154 27.39 12.12 24.07
C ASN A 154 26.89 13.35 24.84
N GLU A 155 26.88 14.52 24.21
CA GLU A 155 26.42 15.76 24.83
C GLU A 155 24.90 15.82 25.01
N GLU A 156 24.15 15.32 24.00
CA GLU A 156 22.70 15.48 23.93
C GLU A 156 21.93 14.30 24.55
N PHE A 157 22.52 13.10 24.56
CA PHE A 157 21.85 11.85 24.99
C PHE A 157 22.67 11.14 26.08
N LYS A 158 22.98 11.86 27.18
CA LYS A 158 23.89 11.43 28.24
C LYS A 158 23.46 10.14 28.94
N ASP A 159 22.15 9.96 29.12
CA ASP A 159 21.57 8.86 29.90
C ASP A 159 20.91 7.80 29.01
N LYS A 160 21.10 7.90 27.67
CA LYS A 160 20.52 6.99 26.71
C LYS A 160 21.58 6.13 26.02
N LEU A 161 21.15 5.02 25.44
CA LEU A 161 21.94 4.25 24.48
C LEU A 161 21.51 4.68 23.08
N VAL A 162 22.43 5.17 22.26
CA VAL A 162 22.12 5.62 20.89
C VAL A 162 22.92 4.84 19.88
N VAL A 163 22.23 4.17 18.95
CA VAL A 163 22.81 3.35 17.88
C VAL A 163 22.22 3.76 16.54
N LEU A 164 23.03 4.28 15.62
CA LEU A 164 22.60 4.79 14.33
C LEU A 164 23.30 4.04 13.20
N GLU A 165 22.55 3.24 12.49
CA GLU A 165 23.02 2.44 11.35
C GLU A 165 23.05 3.27 10.07
N ARG A 166 24.16 3.18 9.33
CA ARG A 166 24.28 3.78 8.00
C ARG A 166 23.37 3.06 6.99
N ILE A 167 22.98 3.76 5.93
CA ILE A 167 22.04 3.26 4.92
C ILE A 167 22.44 1.89 4.32
N ASP A 168 23.74 1.66 4.16
CA ASP A 168 24.31 0.44 3.57
C ASP A 168 24.54 -0.69 4.59
N GLY A 169 24.29 -0.45 5.89
CA GLY A 169 24.50 -1.44 6.95
C GLY A 169 25.97 -1.73 7.32
N HIS A 170 26.95 -1.01 6.73
CA HIS A 170 28.37 -1.28 6.93
C HIS A 170 29.04 -0.39 7.98
N ALA A 171 28.32 0.58 8.54
CA ALA A 171 28.85 1.45 9.57
C ALA A 171 27.77 1.83 10.58
N TYR A 172 28.20 1.97 11.83
CA TYR A 172 27.39 2.47 12.93
C TYR A 172 28.09 3.67 13.56
N ILE A 173 27.29 4.68 13.94
CA ILE A 173 27.74 5.67 14.91
C ILE A 173 26.95 5.47 16.19
N VAL A 174 27.68 5.39 17.33
CA VAL A 174 27.08 5.13 18.64
C VAL A 174 27.66 6.12 19.66
N ASN A 175 26.94 6.36 20.76
CA ASN A 175 27.47 7.15 21.85
C ASN A 175 28.38 6.31 22.77
N ASP A 176 29.11 6.97 23.68
CA ASP A 176 30.06 6.32 24.56
C ASP A 176 29.41 5.33 25.54
N ASN A 177 28.14 5.53 25.88
CA ASN A 177 27.38 4.57 26.70
C ASN A 177 27.26 3.20 26.01
N VAL A 178 27.01 3.19 24.69
CA VAL A 178 26.95 1.95 23.90
C VAL A 178 28.34 1.31 23.82
N LEU A 179 29.40 2.09 23.56
CA LEU A 179 30.78 1.57 23.51
C LEU A 179 31.17 0.94 24.84
N LYS A 180 30.89 1.61 25.96
CA LYS A 180 31.11 1.08 27.29
C LYS A 180 30.33 -0.21 27.57
N LEU A 181 29.05 -0.26 27.19
CA LEU A 181 28.22 -1.45 27.36
C LEU A 181 28.75 -2.63 26.54
N ALA A 182 29.23 -2.37 25.32
CA ALA A 182 29.80 -3.37 24.42
C ALA A 182 31.25 -3.78 24.79
N GLY A 183 31.90 -3.10 25.73
CA GLY A 183 33.30 -3.33 26.07
C GLY A 183 34.29 -2.93 24.96
N ILE A 184 33.90 -1.96 24.13
CA ILE A 184 34.69 -1.47 22.98
C ILE A 184 35.44 -0.20 23.38
N ASP A 185 36.73 -0.19 23.17
CA ASP A 185 37.60 0.97 23.36
C ASP A 185 38.64 1.11 22.23
N LYS A 186 39.48 2.12 22.32
CA LYS A 186 40.55 2.39 21.33
C LYS A 186 41.59 1.27 21.18
N ASN A 187 41.62 0.31 22.08
CA ASN A 187 42.57 -0.82 22.08
C ASN A 187 41.89 -2.11 21.61
N THR A 188 40.58 -2.06 21.35
CA THR A 188 39.82 -3.22 20.88
C THR A 188 40.31 -3.65 19.51
N LEU A 189 40.79 -4.89 19.40
CA LEU A 189 41.25 -5.45 18.14
C LEU A 189 40.14 -6.21 17.46
N VAL A 190 39.80 -5.82 16.21
CA VAL A 190 38.86 -6.53 15.37
C VAL A 190 39.63 -7.29 14.28
N ARG A 191 39.56 -8.62 14.31
CA ARG A 191 40.21 -9.47 13.27
C ARG A 191 39.42 -9.35 11.97
N GLY A 192 40.08 -8.89 10.90
CA GLY A 192 39.48 -8.75 9.57
C GLY A 192 38.66 -7.47 9.39
N GLY A 193 38.74 -6.54 10.32
CA GLY A 193 38.12 -5.20 10.22
C GLY A 193 39.16 -4.14 9.88
#